data_f6a211796fa5e1aa1d94cd41dd24cbe6
#
_entry.id   f6a211796fa5e1aa1d94cd41dd24cbe6
#
_cell.length_a   1.000
_cell.length_b   1.000
_cell.length_c   1.000
_cell.angle_alpha   90.00
_cell.angle_beta   90.00
_cell.angle_gamma   90.00
#
_symmetry.space_group_name_H-M   'P 1'
#
loop_
_entity.id
_entity.type
_entity.pdbx_description
1 polymer ?
#
loop_
_entity_poly.entity_id
_entity_poly.type
_entity_poly.pdbx_seq_one_letter_code
_entity_poly.pdbx_strand_id
1 'polypeptide(L)'
;ALCRTTRMVSVRPHHRHHHAPPLGGDTGGGGSGNPAPSHLGGRLNLLLSYAGWHADPWVDHLPRLLEPLGVVSHRAGTGREANAVITSTPIHIAVVDLGLPIDDSSPQAEEGGPRLLELLARQASPPPTVVIKRSRSHRDDIRDINAALRLGAFAVVDRPRKIDDLNLMLEVLRRCLARHYHGMWPGGPSF
;
A
#
# COMPACT_ATOMS: atom_id res chain seq x y z
N ALA A 1 5.07 32.38 -15.48
CA ALA A 1 5.91 31.55 -14.58
C ALA A 1 5.39 31.68 -13.16
N LEU A 2 4.61 30.72 -12.70
CA LEU A 2 4.12 30.64 -11.32
C LEU A 2 4.60 29.32 -10.74
N CYS A 3 5.60 29.40 -9.90
CA CYS A 3 6.15 28.33 -9.10
C CYS A 3 5.14 27.97 -7.99
N ARG A 4 4.50 26.81 -8.05
CA ARG A 4 3.63 26.31 -6.98
C ARG A 4 4.47 25.53 -5.98
N THR A 5 4.70 26.15 -4.83
CA THR A 5 5.34 25.57 -3.67
C THR A 5 4.40 24.54 -3.03
N THR A 6 4.79 23.27 -3.03
CA THR A 6 4.10 22.21 -2.32
C THR A 6 4.41 22.33 -0.82
N ARG A 7 3.41 22.65 0.01
CA ARG A 7 3.52 22.65 1.48
C ARG A 7 3.46 21.22 2.00
N MET A 8 4.58 20.73 2.52
CA MET A 8 4.62 19.55 3.37
C MET A 8 4.06 19.90 4.77
N VAL A 9 3.01 19.20 5.18
CA VAL A 9 2.51 19.24 6.56
C VAL A 9 3.16 18.10 7.32
N SER A 10 4.06 18.45 8.24
CA SER A 10 4.71 17.52 9.17
C SER A 10 3.85 17.37 10.43
N VAL A 11 3.37 16.16 10.71
CA VAL A 11 2.66 15.83 11.95
C VAL A 11 3.67 15.28 12.94
N ARG A 12 3.85 15.97 14.09
CA ARG A 12 4.70 15.52 15.20
C ARG A 12 3.95 14.51 16.07
N PRO A 13 4.58 13.40 16.49
CA PRO A 13 4.00 12.51 17.49
C PRO A 13 4.14 13.07 18.89
N HIS A 14 3.08 13.01 19.70
CA HIS A 14 3.08 13.35 21.12
C HIS A 14 3.78 12.28 21.94
N HIS A 15 4.87 12.63 22.61
CA HIS A 15 5.47 11.83 23.68
C HIS A 15 4.62 11.91 24.95
N ARG A 16 4.12 10.78 25.44
CA ARG A 16 3.64 10.62 26.81
C ARG A 16 4.75 10.05 27.67
N HIS A 17 5.13 10.79 28.67
CA HIS A 17 5.95 10.31 29.79
C HIS A 17 5.10 9.42 30.70
N HIS A 18 5.53 8.20 30.95
CA HIS A 18 5.02 7.39 32.05
C HIS A 18 6.15 7.08 33.03
N HIS A 19 5.87 7.42 34.27
CA HIS A 19 6.65 7.12 35.49
C HIS A 19 6.76 5.61 35.68
N ALA A 20 7.92 5.16 36.12
CA ALA A 20 8.19 3.82 36.62
C ALA A 20 7.82 3.72 38.11
N PRO A 21 7.30 2.56 38.57
CA PRO A 21 7.37 2.12 39.96
C PRO A 21 8.33 0.93 40.14
N PRO A 22 8.70 0.58 41.39
CA PRO A 22 9.91 -0.14 41.70
C PRO A 22 9.77 -1.65 41.78
N LEU A 23 10.94 -2.30 41.87
CA LEU A 23 11.28 -3.70 42.00
C LEU A 23 10.51 -4.49 43.07
N GLY A 24 10.16 -5.74 42.73
CA GLY A 24 9.82 -6.76 43.73
C GLY A 24 9.39 -8.08 43.12
N GLY A 25 10.22 -9.15 43.29
CA GLY A 25 9.77 -10.49 43.61
C GLY A 25 9.53 -11.50 42.49
N ASP A 26 10.47 -12.38 42.38
CA ASP A 26 10.55 -13.78 41.89
C ASP A 26 9.25 -14.61 41.79
N THR A 27 9.17 -15.42 40.76
CA THR A 27 8.94 -16.87 40.65
C THR A 27 8.00 -17.30 39.53
N GLY A 28 8.46 -18.25 38.68
CA GLY A 28 7.62 -19.31 38.16
C GLY A 28 7.01 -19.21 36.78
N GLY A 29 7.70 -19.77 35.79
CA GLY A 29 7.21 -20.73 34.84
C GLY A 29 5.89 -20.49 34.10
N GLY A 30 5.96 -20.13 32.81
CA GLY A 30 4.82 -20.17 31.92
C GLY A 30 5.18 -19.51 30.59
N GLY A 31 5.89 -20.22 29.72
CA GLY A 31 6.22 -19.77 28.41
C GLY A 31 4.97 -19.56 27.54
N SER A 32 4.35 -18.38 27.65
CA SER A 32 3.47 -17.88 26.60
C SER A 32 4.37 -17.23 25.56
N GLY A 33 4.84 -18.04 24.63
CA GLY A 33 5.57 -17.57 23.48
C GLY A 33 4.65 -16.66 22.66
N ASN A 34 4.84 -15.34 22.82
CA ASN A 34 4.47 -14.43 21.76
C ASN A 34 5.14 -14.98 20.50
N PRO A 35 4.40 -15.27 19.40
CA PRO A 35 5.06 -15.62 18.16
C PRO A 35 5.95 -14.43 17.80
N ALA A 36 7.26 -14.63 17.89
CA ALA A 36 8.23 -13.69 17.33
C ALA A 36 7.77 -13.38 15.90
N PRO A 37 7.87 -12.12 15.44
CA PRO A 37 7.56 -11.79 14.05
C PRO A 37 8.37 -12.74 13.20
N SER A 38 7.67 -13.66 12.53
CA SER A 38 8.26 -14.63 11.62
C SER A 38 9.13 -13.83 10.67
N HIS A 39 10.45 -14.03 10.76
CA HIS A 39 11.42 -13.44 9.87
C HIS A 39 10.90 -13.64 8.45
N LEU A 40 10.58 -12.54 7.76
CA LEU A 40 10.15 -12.55 6.37
C LEU A 40 11.32 -13.04 5.51
N GLY A 41 11.70 -14.31 5.70
CA GLY A 41 12.66 -15.04 4.87
C GLY A 41 12.12 -15.32 3.47
N GLY A 42 11.20 -14.49 3.00
CA GLY A 42 10.45 -14.63 1.78
C GLY A 42 10.38 -13.34 0.98
N ARG A 43 9.88 -13.48 -0.23
CA ARG A 43 9.55 -12.34 -1.11
C ARG A 43 8.34 -11.60 -0.55
N LEU A 44 8.33 -10.26 -0.71
CA LEU A 44 7.17 -9.45 -0.36
C LEU A 44 6.08 -9.57 -1.44
N ASN A 45 4.85 -9.80 -1.05
CA ASN A 45 3.72 -9.88 -1.97
C ASN A 45 3.10 -8.51 -2.15
N LEU A 46 3.06 -8.03 -3.39
CA LEU A 46 2.39 -6.82 -3.82
C LEU A 46 1.05 -7.19 -4.46
N LEU A 47 -0.05 -6.63 -3.96
CA LEU A 47 -1.30 -6.59 -4.71
C LEU A 47 -1.26 -5.41 -5.67
N LEU A 48 -1.36 -5.67 -6.97
CA LEU A 48 -1.40 -4.66 -8.03
C LEU A 48 -2.78 -4.67 -8.67
N SER A 49 -3.68 -3.77 -8.23
CA SER A 49 -4.99 -3.60 -8.85
C SER A 49 -4.96 -2.50 -9.92
N TYR A 50 -5.67 -2.73 -11.01
CA TYR A 50 -5.75 -1.81 -12.14
C TYR A 50 -7.08 -1.99 -12.87
N ALA A 51 -7.55 -0.93 -13.54
CA ALA A 51 -8.76 -1.03 -14.36
C ALA A 51 -8.46 -1.85 -15.62
N GLY A 52 -8.77 -3.14 -15.59
CA GLY A 52 -8.39 -4.14 -16.62
C GLY A 52 -8.91 -3.89 -18.04
N TRP A 53 -9.91 -2.99 -18.18
CA TRP A 53 -10.47 -2.58 -19.48
C TRP A 53 -9.63 -1.54 -20.24
N HIS A 54 -8.53 -1.05 -19.63
CA HIS A 54 -7.54 -0.20 -20.28
C HIS A 54 -6.24 -0.96 -20.49
N ALA A 55 -5.66 -0.81 -21.68
CA ALA A 55 -4.29 -1.25 -21.93
C ALA A 55 -3.33 -0.26 -21.24
N ASP A 56 -2.92 -0.60 -20.04
CA ASP A 56 -2.01 0.21 -19.24
C ASP A 56 -0.60 -0.44 -19.25
N PRO A 57 0.34 0.03 -20.09
CA PRO A 57 1.68 -0.57 -20.19
C PRO A 57 2.45 -0.62 -18.87
N TRP A 58 2.15 0.30 -17.92
CA TRP A 58 2.79 0.34 -16.63
C TRP A 58 2.50 -0.91 -15.78
N VAL A 59 1.34 -1.55 -15.97
CA VAL A 59 0.95 -2.78 -15.27
C VAL A 59 1.90 -3.93 -15.60
N ASP A 60 2.47 -3.94 -16.81
CA ASP A 60 3.45 -4.95 -17.22
C ASP A 60 4.88 -4.59 -16.83
N HIS A 61 5.21 -3.31 -16.78
CA HIS A 61 6.56 -2.84 -16.48
C HIS A 61 6.85 -2.82 -14.97
N LEU A 62 5.87 -2.37 -14.15
CA LEU A 62 6.08 -2.22 -12.71
C LEU A 62 6.50 -3.52 -12.00
N PRO A 63 5.87 -4.69 -12.24
CA PRO A 63 6.30 -5.94 -11.65
C PRO A 63 7.76 -6.30 -11.98
N ARG A 64 8.18 -6.10 -13.23
CA ARG A 64 9.56 -6.38 -13.67
C ARG A 64 10.60 -5.50 -12.97
N LEU A 65 10.24 -4.26 -12.65
CA LEU A 65 11.10 -3.32 -11.92
C LEU A 65 11.17 -3.64 -10.42
N LEU A 66 10.16 -4.29 -9.87
CA LEU A 66 10.08 -4.65 -8.46
C LEU A 66 10.61 -6.06 -8.17
N GLU A 67 10.63 -6.95 -9.15
CA GLU A 67 11.13 -8.32 -9.00
C GLU A 67 12.57 -8.39 -8.48
N PRO A 68 13.55 -7.60 -9.00
CA PRO A 68 14.92 -7.58 -8.47
C PRO A 68 15.01 -7.13 -7.02
N LEU A 69 13.99 -6.42 -6.54
CA LEU A 69 13.86 -6.00 -5.14
C LEU A 69 13.22 -7.08 -4.24
N GLY A 70 12.98 -8.29 -4.76
CA GLY A 70 12.36 -9.38 -4.00
C GLY A 70 10.85 -9.25 -3.83
N VAL A 71 10.16 -8.47 -4.67
CA VAL A 71 8.70 -8.28 -4.64
C VAL A 71 8.03 -9.17 -5.68
N VAL A 72 7.05 -9.97 -5.26
CA VAL A 72 6.17 -10.74 -6.13
C VAL A 72 4.87 -9.97 -6.32
N SER A 73 4.51 -9.70 -7.56
CA SER A 73 3.30 -8.94 -7.90
C SER A 73 2.14 -9.86 -8.25
N HIS A 74 1.02 -9.70 -7.56
CA HIS A 74 -0.26 -10.36 -7.82
C HIS A 74 -1.20 -9.34 -8.46
N ARG A 75 -1.59 -9.58 -9.71
CA ARG A 75 -2.42 -8.66 -10.48
C ARG A 75 -3.90 -8.93 -10.26
N ALA A 76 -4.70 -7.86 -10.28
CA ALA A 76 -6.15 -7.94 -10.21
C ALA A 76 -6.77 -6.85 -11.09
N GLY A 77 -7.55 -7.24 -12.08
CA GLY A 77 -8.29 -6.34 -12.98
C GLY A 77 -9.68 -5.96 -12.45
N THR A 78 -10.15 -6.65 -11.42
CA THR A 78 -11.46 -6.43 -10.78
C THR A 78 -11.36 -6.52 -9.26
N GLY A 79 -12.35 -5.96 -8.57
CA GLY A 79 -12.50 -6.09 -7.12
C GLY A 79 -12.66 -7.54 -6.66
N ARG A 80 -13.33 -8.37 -7.48
CA ARG A 80 -13.50 -9.82 -7.22
C ARG A 80 -12.16 -10.55 -7.26
N GLU A 81 -11.34 -10.31 -8.28
CA GLU A 81 -9.99 -10.88 -8.38
C GLU A 81 -9.10 -10.42 -7.22
N ALA A 82 -9.13 -9.11 -6.90
CA ALA A 82 -8.37 -8.57 -5.78
C ALA A 82 -8.75 -9.25 -4.45
N ASN A 83 -10.05 -9.46 -4.20
CA ASN A 83 -10.52 -10.17 -3.01
C ASN A 83 -10.04 -11.62 -2.98
N ALA A 84 -10.04 -12.33 -4.10
CA ALA A 84 -9.52 -13.70 -4.19
C ALA A 84 -8.02 -13.75 -3.84
N VAL A 85 -7.22 -12.80 -4.35
CA VAL A 85 -5.79 -12.68 -4.03
C VAL A 85 -5.59 -12.44 -2.53
N ILE A 86 -6.30 -11.48 -1.93
CA ILE A 86 -6.19 -11.15 -0.50
C ILE A 86 -6.55 -12.34 0.40
N THR A 87 -7.51 -13.15 -0.02
CA THR A 87 -7.97 -14.32 0.75
C THR A 87 -6.95 -15.47 0.70
N SER A 88 -6.24 -15.61 -0.41
CA SER A 88 -5.32 -16.73 -0.65
C SER A 88 -3.86 -16.43 -0.33
N THR A 89 -3.48 -15.15 -0.26
CA THR A 89 -2.08 -14.72 -0.18
C THR A 89 -1.93 -13.57 0.82
N PRO A 90 -0.97 -13.65 1.77
CA PRO A 90 -0.67 -12.52 2.65
C PRO A 90 -0.10 -11.37 1.82
N ILE A 91 -0.77 -10.22 1.85
CA ILE A 91 -0.37 -9.02 1.12
C ILE A 91 0.47 -8.13 2.04
N HIS A 92 1.66 -7.76 1.56
CA HIS A 92 2.62 -6.92 2.28
C HIS A 92 2.59 -5.46 1.83
N ILE A 93 2.18 -5.20 0.59
CA ILE A 93 1.99 -3.86 0.05
C ILE A 93 0.88 -3.91 -0.99
N ALA A 94 0.10 -2.85 -1.11
CA ALA A 94 -0.97 -2.76 -2.11
C ALA A 94 -0.84 -1.51 -2.97
N VAL A 95 -1.14 -1.65 -4.26
CA VAL A 95 -1.42 -0.57 -5.19
C VAL A 95 -2.88 -0.69 -5.58
N VAL A 96 -3.69 0.31 -5.23
CA VAL A 96 -5.14 0.32 -5.45
C VAL A 96 -5.52 1.39 -6.46
N ASP A 97 -6.02 0.99 -7.61
CA ASP A 97 -6.62 1.90 -8.59
C ASP A 97 -8.07 2.19 -8.19
N LEU A 98 -8.39 3.46 -7.95
CA LEU A 98 -9.77 3.86 -7.63
C LEU A 98 -10.75 3.67 -8.80
N GLY A 99 -10.24 3.51 -10.02
CA GLY A 99 -11.04 3.17 -11.20
C GLY A 99 -11.29 1.67 -11.38
N LEU A 100 -10.87 0.83 -10.43
CA LEU A 100 -11.08 -0.62 -10.49
C LEU A 100 -12.58 -0.96 -10.54
N PRO A 101 -13.06 -1.76 -11.53
CA PRO A 101 -14.44 -2.25 -11.53
C PRO A 101 -14.66 -3.30 -10.43
N ILE A 102 -15.92 -3.53 -10.08
CA ILE A 102 -16.27 -4.58 -9.11
C ILE A 102 -16.01 -5.96 -9.71
N ASP A 103 -16.50 -6.15 -10.93
CA ASP A 103 -16.39 -7.39 -11.73
C ASP A 103 -16.40 -7.08 -13.23
N ASP A 104 -16.25 -8.11 -14.06
CA ASP A 104 -16.22 -8.00 -15.51
C ASP A 104 -17.58 -7.67 -16.14
N SER A 105 -18.67 -7.91 -15.42
CA SER A 105 -20.04 -7.69 -15.93
C SER A 105 -20.45 -6.21 -15.92
N SER A 106 -19.77 -5.39 -15.13
CA SER A 106 -20.04 -3.96 -15.00
C SER A 106 -18.75 -3.14 -15.01
N PRO A 107 -17.99 -3.12 -16.10
CA PRO A 107 -16.67 -2.47 -16.16
C PRO A 107 -16.74 -0.95 -15.93
N GLN A 108 -17.91 -0.35 -16.10
CA GLN A 108 -18.12 1.09 -15.87
C GLN A 108 -18.47 1.43 -14.42
N ALA A 109 -18.82 0.43 -13.59
CA ALA A 109 -19.07 0.62 -12.16
C ALA A 109 -17.74 0.67 -11.39
N GLU A 110 -17.10 1.82 -11.37
CA GLU A 110 -15.80 2.10 -10.71
C GLU A 110 -15.89 2.13 -9.18
N GLU A 111 -16.60 1.19 -8.59
CA GLU A 111 -16.75 1.11 -7.13
C GLU A 111 -15.83 0.05 -6.49
N GLY A 112 -15.17 -0.78 -7.31
CA GLY A 112 -14.29 -1.83 -6.83
C GLY A 112 -13.07 -1.28 -6.09
N GLY A 113 -12.46 -0.20 -6.59
CA GLY A 113 -11.30 0.43 -5.98
C GLY A 113 -11.56 0.97 -4.57
N PRO A 114 -12.56 1.83 -4.35
CA PRO A 114 -12.93 2.30 -3.01
C PRO A 114 -13.25 1.16 -2.04
N ARG A 115 -14.03 0.16 -2.46
CA ARG A 115 -14.36 -1.02 -1.64
C ARG A 115 -13.13 -1.84 -1.29
N LEU A 116 -12.21 -2.03 -2.24
CA LEU A 116 -10.94 -2.72 -2.00
C LEU A 116 -10.09 -1.98 -0.96
N LEU A 117 -10.01 -0.66 -1.06
CA LEU A 117 -9.28 0.16 -0.10
C LEU A 117 -9.85 0.04 1.32
N GLU A 118 -11.18 0.07 1.46
CA GLU A 118 -11.86 -0.15 2.75
C GLU A 118 -11.59 -1.55 3.30
N LEU A 119 -11.59 -2.57 2.44
CA LEU A 119 -11.34 -3.95 2.83
C LEU A 119 -9.91 -4.11 3.37
N LEU A 120 -8.93 -3.53 2.68
CA LEU A 120 -7.52 -3.55 3.13
C LEU A 120 -7.35 -2.81 4.46
N ALA A 121 -8.01 -1.65 4.62
CA ALA A 121 -7.93 -0.85 5.85
C ALA A 121 -8.53 -1.56 7.08
N ARG A 122 -9.46 -2.51 6.89
CA ARG A 122 -10.10 -3.29 7.98
C ARG A 122 -9.37 -4.57 8.35
N GLN A 123 -8.27 -4.91 7.67
CA GLN A 123 -7.49 -6.09 8.03
C GLN A 123 -6.85 -5.93 9.41
N ALA A 124 -6.60 -7.05 10.11
CA ALA A 124 -5.92 -7.02 11.41
C ALA A 124 -4.52 -6.39 11.34
N SER A 125 -3.84 -6.55 10.20
CA SER A 125 -2.59 -5.87 9.86
C SER A 125 -2.73 -5.26 8.47
N PRO A 126 -3.20 -4.01 8.37
CA PRO A 126 -3.41 -3.36 7.09
C PRO A 126 -2.08 -3.18 6.34
N PRO A 127 -1.97 -3.67 5.09
CA PRO A 127 -0.78 -3.44 4.30
C PRO A 127 -0.65 -1.96 3.94
N PRO A 128 0.55 -1.38 3.91
CA PRO A 128 0.76 -0.04 3.39
C PRO A 128 0.27 0.03 1.95
N THR A 129 -0.57 1.02 1.66
CA THR A 129 -1.31 1.10 0.40
C THR A 129 -0.99 2.39 -0.34
N VAL A 130 -0.57 2.27 -1.60
CA VAL A 130 -0.45 3.38 -2.56
C VAL A 130 -1.70 3.39 -3.43
N VAL A 131 -2.35 4.55 -3.53
CA VAL A 131 -3.62 4.70 -4.28
C VAL A 131 -3.37 5.43 -5.59
N ILE A 132 -3.88 4.87 -6.68
CA ILE A 132 -3.93 5.53 -7.99
C ILE A 132 -5.28 6.22 -8.12
N LYS A 133 -5.28 7.54 -8.25
CA LYS A 133 -6.51 8.29 -8.41
C LYS A 133 -7.09 8.17 -9.82
N ARG A 134 -8.40 8.36 -9.91
CA ARG A 134 -9.09 8.47 -11.21
C ARG A 134 -8.77 9.81 -11.86
N SER A 135 -8.63 9.84 -13.20
CA SER A 135 -8.53 11.09 -13.95
C SER A 135 -9.92 11.70 -14.12
N ARG A 136 -10.35 12.51 -13.17
CA ARG A 136 -11.65 13.20 -13.16
C ARG A 136 -11.48 14.71 -12.99
N SER A 137 -12.53 15.40 -12.60
CA SER A 137 -12.49 16.83 -12.31
C SER A 137 -11.60 17.11 -11.08
N HIS A 138 -11.03 18.29 -10.99
CA HIS A 138 -10.22 18.71 -9.83
C HIS A 138 -10.95 18.58 -8.49
N ARG A 139 -12.27 18.79 -8.48
CA ARG A 139 -13.11 18.63 -7.27
C ARG A 139 -13.22 17.17 -6.84
N ASP A 140 -13.39 16.27 -7.79
CA ASP A 140 -13.45 14.83 -7.52
C ASP A 140 -12.11 14.31 -7.06
N ASP A 141 -11.01 14.80 -7.65
CA ASP A 141 -9.65 14.47 -7.24
C ASP A 141 -9.40 14.79 -5.77
N ILE A 142 -9.77 15.99 -5.30
CA ILE A 142 -9.61 16.38 -3.89
C ILE A 142 -10.42 15.45 -2.98
N ARG A 143 -11.64 15.09 -3.36
CA ARG A 143 -12.49 14.18 -2.59
C ARG A 143 -11.88 12.78 -2.51
N ASP A 144 -11.42 12.24 -3.63
CA ASP A 144 -10.81 10.91 -3.71
C ASP A 144 -9.50 10.85 -2.91
N ILE A 145 -8.64 11.88 -2.99
CA ILE A 145 -7.42 12.01 -2.20
C ILE A 145 -7.73 12.02 -0.70
N ASN A 146 -8.68 12.87 -0.28
CA ASN A 146 -9.03 12.97 1.13
C ASN A 146 -9.65 11.67 1.67
N ALA A 147 -10.48 11.00 0.89
CA ALA A 147 -11.06 9.70 1.27
C ALA A 147 -9.97 8.63 1.42
N ALA A 148 -9.05 8.53 0.47
CA ALA A 148 -7.95 7.57 0.52
C ALA A 148 -7.03 7.80 1.73
N LEU A 149 -6.65 9.04 2.00
CA LEU A 149 -5.80 9.38 3.15
C LEU A 149 -6.48 9.09 4.49
N ARG A 150 -7.80 9.33 4.62
CA ARG A 150 -8.57 8.96 5.83
C ARG A 150 -8.60 7.46 6.07
N LEU A 151 -8.57 6.65 5.03
CA LEU A 151 -8.50 5.19 5.10
C LEU A 151 -7.05 4.68 5.32
N GLY A 152 -6.08 5.58 5.53
CA GLY A 152 -4.71 5.22 5.86
C GLY A 152 -3.82 4.96 4.64
N ALA A 153 -4.18 5.44 3.45
CA ALA A 153 -3.30 5.35 2.29
C ALA A 153 -1.94 6.02 2.58
N PHE A 154 -0.86 5.35 2.24
CA PHE A 154 0.50 5.87 2.36
C PHE A 154 0.75 7.06 1.42
N ALA A 155 0.26 6.94 0.20
CA ALA A 155 0.33 7.99 -0.82
C ALA A 155 -0.82 7.85 -1.82
N VAL A 156 -1.15 8.96 -2.48
CA VAL A 156 -2.05 9.00 -3.63
C VAL A 156 -1.27 9.56 -4.81
N VAL A 157 -1.27 8.84 -5.93
CA VAL A 157 -0.52 9.17 -7.14
C VAL A 157 -1.45 9.24 -8.35
N ASP A 158 -1.00 9.94 -9.38
CA ASP A 158 -1.64 9.90 -10.69
C ASP A 158 -1.39 8.56 -11.37
N ARG A 159 -2.29 8.16 -12.27
CA ARG A 159 -2.08 6.99 -13.11
C ARG A 159 -0.87 7.22 -14.02
N PRO A 160 0.15 6.34 -13.99
CA PRO A 160 1.32 6.48 -14.85
C PRO A 160 0.96 6.41 -16.33
N ARG A 161 1.31 7.40 -17.11
CA ARG A 161 1.09 7.47 -18.57
C ARG A 161 2.40 7.46 -19.35
N LYS A 162 3.49 7.88 -18.70
CA LYS A 162 4.83 8.00 -19.26
C LYS A 162 5.81 7.29 -18.35
N ILE A 163 7.01 7.08 -18.86
CA ILE A 163 8.10 6.45 -18.10
C ILE A 163 8.48 7.26 -16.84
N ASP A 164 8.41 8.59 -16.92
CA ASP A 164 8.71 9.47 -15.78
C ASP A 164 7.68 9.32 -14.65
N ASP A 165 6.39 9.15 -14.99
CA ASP A 165 5.33 8.89 -14.03
C ASP A 165 5.55 7.54 -13.34
N LEU A 166 6.01 6.54 -14.10
CA LEU A 166 6.35 5.22 -13.57
C LEU A 166 7.55 5.28 -12.62
N ASN A 167 8.58 6.08 -12.96
CA ASN A 167 9.72 6.31 -12.09
C ASN A 167 9.31 6.96 -10.76
N LEU A 168 8.39 7.95 -10.82
CA LEU A 168 7.83 8.57 -9.61
C LEU A 168 7.08 7.55 -8.76
N MET A 169 6.23 6.72 -9.38
CA MET A 169 5.51 5.65 -8.68
C MET A 169 6.46 4.65 -8.03
N LEU A 170 7.52 4.25 -8.74
CA LEU A 170 8.54 3.36 -8.22
C LEU A 170 9.25 3.95 -7.01
N GLU A 171 9.57 5.25 -7.05
CA GLU A 171 10.17 5.96 -5.91
C GLU A 171 9.23 6.00 -4.70
N VAL A 172 7.93 6.24 -4.91
CA VAL A 172 6.92 6.19 -3.84
C VAL A 172 6.85 4.79 -3.23
N LEU A 173 6.86 3.74 -4.04
CA LEU A 173 6.85 2.34 -3.56
C LEU A 173 8.13 1.99 -2.80
N ARG A 174 9.30 2.43 -3.25
CA ARG A 174 10.58 2.25 -2.54
C ARG A 174 10.54 2.90 -1.16
N ARG A 175 10.07 4.15 -1.07
CA ARG A 175 9.90 4.85 0.23
C ARG A 175 8.88 4.16 1.13
N CYS A 176 7.80 3.66 0.56
CA CYS A 176 6.80 2.89 1.29
C CYS A 176 7.43 1.62 1.89
N LEU A 177 8.16 0.85 1.09
CA LEU A 177 8.86 -0.35 1.52
C LEU A 177 9.93 -0.04 2.57
N ALA A 178 10.76 0.97 2.36
CA ALA A 178 11.79 1.39 3.31
C ALA A 178 11.19 1.78 4.66
N ARG A 179 10.05 2.49 4.67
CA ARG A 179 9.40 2.91 5.91
C ARG A 179 8.79 1.76 6.70
N HIS A 180 8.15 0.81 6.02
CA HIS A 180 7.38 -0.25 6.69
C HIS A 180 8.17 -1.54 6.92
N TYR A 181 9.22 -1.79 6.13
CA TYR A 181 9.98 -3.03 6.14
C TYR A 181 11.48 -2.84 6.36
N HIS A 182 11.91 -1.66 6.87
CA HIS A 182 13.31 -1.40 7.18
C HIS A 182 13.84 -2.41 8.20
N GLY A 183 14.95 -3.08 7.86
CA GLY A 183 15.57 -4.10 8.72
C GLY A 183 14.81 -5.43 8.85
N MET A 184 13.62 -5.55 8.23
CA MET A 184 12.81 -6.78 8.22
C MET A 184 12.87 -7.51 6.88
N TRP A 185 13.47 -6.90 5.87
CA TRP A 185 13.51 -7.42 4.51
C TRP A 185 14.90 -7.98 4.18
N PRO A 186 15.09 -9.32 4.13
CA PRO A 186 16.34 -9.92 3.74
C PRO A 186 16.59 -9.70 2.24
N GLY A 187 17.64 -8.95 1.91
CA GLY A 187 17.99 -8.61 0.54
C GLY A 187 17.40 -7.31 0.02
N GLY A 188 16.73 -6.54 0.87
CA GLY A 188 16.39 -5.16 0.55
C GLY A 188 17.65 -4.33 0.35
N PRO A 189 17.67 -3.35 -0.59
CA PRO A 189 18.79 -2.45 -0.75
C PRO A 189 19.05 -1.74 0.59
N SER A 190 20.31 -1.71 1.01
CA SER A 190 20.75 -0.87 2.12
C SER A 190 20.58 0.58 1.68
N PHE A 191 19.59 1.28 2.24
CA PHE A 191 19.37 2.70 2.04
C PHE A 191 20.11 3.51 3.09
#